data_d550bd033a001b366f3f7cfb711b1262
#
_entry.id   d550bd033a001b366f3f7cfb711b1262
#
_cell.length_a   1.000
_cell.length_b   1.000
_cell.length_c   1.000
_cell.angle_alpha   90.00
_cell.angle_beta   90.00
_cell.angle_gamma   90.00
#
_symmetry.space_group_name_H-M   'P 1'
#
loop_
_entity.id
_entity.type
_entity.pdbx_description
1 polymer ?
#
loop_
_entity_poly.entity_id
_entity_poly.type
_entity_poly.pdbx_seq_one_letter_code
_entity_poly.pdbx_strand_id
1 'polypeptide(L)'
;PFPTRRSSDRLHLQISSTRQLAVADNGADVFMVVPASAGGNVREFDVVNDLATALAAGNPQSSTQTDVDAAMDVLLSVRADVGSRLRAVDEQRDINTSFSLVIDREQADIMDLDYTEAVSRFNLELLAIQASEQFFSKVQGLSLFTFIS
;
A
#
# COMPACT_ATOMS: atom_id res chain seq x y z
N PRO A 1 35.71 12.05 -8.33
CA PRO A 1 35.54 10.64 -8.13
C PRO A 1 34.04 10.35 -8.01
N PHE A 2 33.52 9.54 -8.92
CA PHE A 2 32.15 9.07 -8.82
C PHE A 2 32.05 8.20 -7.56
N PRO A 3 31.01 8.36 -6.72
CA PRO A 3 30.84 7.49 -5.58
C PRO A 3 30.67 6.06 -6.10
N THR A 4 31.61 5.21 -5.79
CA THR A 4 31.48 3.77 -5.98
C THR A 4 30.33 3.33 -5.11
N ARG A 5 29.18 2.99 -5.70
CA ARG A 5 28.07 2.35 -4.99
C ARG A 5 28.64 1.10 -4.32
N ARG A 6 28.62 1.08 -3.00
CA ARG A 6 28.95 -0.14 -2.26
C ARG A 6 27.93 -1.20 -2.65
N SER A 7 28.38 -2.41 -2.90
CA SER A 7 27.55 -3.55 -3.29
C SER A 7 26.45 -3.91 -2.28
N SER A 8 26.45 -3.26 -1.12
CA SER A 8 25.48 -3.44 -0.03
C SER A 8 24.35 -2.40 -0.01
N ASP A 9 24.29 -1.47 -0.98
CA ASP A 9 23.29 -0.39 -0.97
C ASP A 9 21.99 -0.92 -1.61
N ARG A 10 21.23 -1.68 -0.82
CA ARG A 10 19.87 -2.08 -1.21
C ARG A 10 18.99 -0.84 -1.25
N LEU A 11 18.34 -0.60 -2.38
CA LEU A 11 17.37 0.47 -2.49
C LEU A 11 16.15 0.12 -1.63
N HIS A 12 15.86 0.94 -0.62
CA HIS A 12 14.70 0.80 0.22
C HIS A 12 13.63 1.80 -0.18
N LEU A 13 12.40 1.33 -0.32
CA LEU A 13 11.22 2.15 -0.54
C LEU A 13 10.38 2.15 0.73
N GLN A 14 9.95 3.34 1.16
CA GLN A 14 9.02 3.47 2.27
C GLN A 14 7.61 3.18 1.78
N ILE A 15 6.96 2.15 2.32
CA ILE A 15 5.61 1.71 1.96
C ILE A 15 4.56 2.18 2.98
N SER A 16 4.99 2.57 4.18
CA SER A 16 4.14 3.21 5.20
C SER A 16 4.97 4.13 6.09
N SER A 17 4.34 4.86 7.00
CA SER A 17 5.05 5.76 7.94
C SER A 17 6.13 5.07 8.77
N THR A 18 6.00 3.76 9.00
CA THR A 18 6.90 2.96 9.86
C THR A 18 7.59 1.81 9.16
N ARG A 19 7.25 1.53 7.87
CA ARG A 19 7.72 0.33 7.17
C ARG A 19 8.45 0.66 5.89
N GLN A 20 9.68 0.15 5.77
CA GLN A 20 10.50 0.23 4.57
C GLN A 20 10.68 -1.17 4.00
N LEU A 21 10.73 -1.28 2.67
CA LEU A 21 10.92 -2.52 1.95
C LEU A 21 12.09 -2.39 0.98
N ALA A 22 12.95 -3.42 0.89
CA ALA A 22 13.98 -3.49 -0.13
C ALA A 22 13.33 -3.76 -1.49
N VAL A 23 13.64 -2.91 -2.49
CA VAL A 23 13.03 -2.96 -3.83
C VAL A 23 13.84 -3.84 -4.78
N ALA A 24 15.13 -4.02 -4.50
CA ALA A 24 16.04 -4.80 -5.33
C ALA A 24 17.00 -5.61 -4.49
N ASP A 25 17.39 -6.77 -5.00
CA ASP A 25 18.48 -7.56 -4.47
C ASP A 25 19.74 -7.30 -5.28
N ASN A 26 20.90 -7.40 -4.61
CA ASN A 26 22.18 -7.29 -5.28
C ASN A 26 22.46 -8.59 -6.05
N GLY A 27 22.63 -8.48 -7.36
CA GLY A 27 22.94 -9.65 -8.19
C GLY A 27 24.22 -10.40 -7.79
N ALA A 28 25.18 -9.71 -7.15
CA ALA A 28 26.37 -10.40 -6.63
C ALA A 28 26.02 -11.30 -5.43
N ASP A 29 25.11 -10.88 -4.56
CA ASP A 29 24.67 -11.70 -3.42
C ASP A 29 23.86 -12.92 -3.88
N VAL A 30 23.16 -12.80 -5.01
CA VAL A 30 22.34 -13.89 -5.59
C VAL A 30 23.18 -14.88 -6.40
N PHE A 31 24.09 -14.38 -7.25
CA PHE A 31 24.73 -15.22 -8.28
C PHE A 31 26.21 -15.50 -8.03
N MET A 32 26.85 -14.86 -7.04
CA MET A 32 28.30 -14.99 -6.80
C MET A 32 28.66 -15.60 -5.44
N VAL A 33 27.65 -15.99 -4.64
CA VAL A 33 27.86 -16.45 -3.26
C VAL A 33 27.13 -17.76 -3.03
N VAL A 34 27.43 -18.78 -3.83
CA VAL A 34 26.93 -20.14 -3.62
C VAL A 34 27.94 -20.90 -2.78
N PRO A 35 27.55 -21.52 -1.65
CA PRO A 35 28.46 -22.35 -0.85
C PRO A 35 28.95 -23.55 -1.66
N ALA A 36 30.26 -23.71 -1.81
CA ALA A 36 30.83 -24.84 -2.54
C ALA A 36 31.11 -26.02 -1.61
N SER A 37 30.91 -27.23 -2.12
CA SER A 37 31.21 -28.48 -1.41
C SER A 37 32.72 -28.63 -1.06
N ALA A 38 33.58 -28.01 -1.86
CA ALA A 38 35.03 -27.95 -1.61
C ALA A 38 35.46 -26.87 -0.58
N GLY A 39 34.49 -26.09 -0.07
CA GLY A 39 34.71 -24.94 0.82
C GLY A 39 34.83 -23.61 0.06
N GLY A 40 34.42 -22.52 0.72
CA GLY A 40 34.34 -21.19 0.11
C GLY A 40 33.06 -20.97 -0.68
N ASN A 41 33.08 -19.97 -1.57
CA ASN A 41 31.95 -19.63 -2.42
C ASN A 41 32.31 -19.77 -3.90
N VAL A 42 31.38 -20.26 -4.68
CA VAL A 42 31.45 -20.34 -6.16
C VAL A 42 30.37 -19.48 -6.78
N ARG A 43 30.52 -19.17 -8.05
CA ARG A 43 29.50 -18.49 -8.81
C ARG A 43 28.50 -19.49 -9.34
N GLU A 44 27.24 -19.13 -9.37
CA GLU A 44 26.17 -19.99 -9.85
C GLU A 44 26.40 -20.47 -11.30
N PHE A 45 26.90 -19.57 -12.15
CA PHE A 45 27.24 -19.91 -13.53
C PHE A 45 28.44 -20.87 -13.64
N ASP A 46 29.38 -20.83 -12.72
CA ASP A 46 30.51 -21.78 -12.70
C ASP A 46 30.00 -23.17 -12.31
N VAL A 47 29.07 -23.27 -11.34
CA VAL A 47 28.43 -24.55 -10.95
C VAL A 47 27.73 -25.21 -12.16
N VAL A 48 26.99 -24.42 -12.93
CA VAL A 48 26.34 -24.96 -14.15
C VAL A 48 27.34 -25.40 -15.21
N ASN A 49 28.42 -24.63 -15.40
CA ASN A 49 29.47 -24.98 -16.36
C ASN A 49 30.25 -26.22 -15.90
N ASP A 50 30.53 -26.39 -14.63
CA ASP A 50 31.21 -27.55 -14.07
C ASP A 50 30.34 -28.81 -14.20
N LEU A 51 29.02 -28.67 -13.96
CA LEU A 51 28.07 -29.75 -14.23
C LEU A 51 28.07 -30.17 -15.71
N ALA A 52 28.02 -29.20 -16.64
CA ALA A 52 28.02 -29.48 -18.07
C ALA A 52 29.33 -30.19 -18.48
N THR A 53 30.47 -29.75 -17.92
CA THR A 53 31.77 -30.36 -18.18
C THR A 53 31.85 -31.77 -17.63
N ALA A 54 31.38 -32.03 -16.43
CA ALA A 54 31.35 -33.33 -15.78
C ALA A 54 30.47 -34.32 -16.55
N LEU A 55 29.32 -33.87 -17.04
CA LEU A 55 28.41 -34.68 -17.89
C LEU A 55 29.05 -35.03 -19.24
N ALA A 56 29.70 -34.07 -19.90
CA ALA A 56 30.40 -34.29 -21.15
C ALA A 56 31.57 -35.30 -21.01
N ALA A 57 32.24 -35.31 -19.85
CA ALA A 57 33.30 -36.28 -19.52
C ALA A 57 32.74 -37.65 -19.10
N GLY A 58 31.41 -37.80 -18.95
CA GLY A 58 30.77 -39.06 -18.54
C GLY A 58 31.02 -39.42 -17.05
N ASN A 59 31.50 -38.48 -16.24
CA ASN A 59 31.86 -38.72 -14.85
C ASN A 59 31.31 -37.62 -13.93
N PRO A 60 29.99 -37.54 -13.73
CA PRO A 60 29.41 -36.60 -12.76
C PRO A 60 29.77 -37.01 -11.34
N GLN A 61 30.55 -36.15 -10.66
CA GLN A 61 30.93 -36.38 -9.27
C GLN A 61 29.79 -35.94 -8.33
N SER A 62 29.70 -36.58 -7.14
CA SER A 62 28.71 -36.23 -6.12
C SER A 62 28.89 -34.79 -5.59
N SER A 63 30.11 -34.25 -5.61
CA SER A 63 30.41 -32.85 -5.27
C SER A 63 29.71 -31.86 -6.20
N THR A 64 29.73 -32.12 -7.51
CA THR A 64 29.06 -31.30 -8.54
C THR A 64 27.55 -31.27 -8.30
N GLN A 65 26.96 -32.39 -7.91
CA GLN A 65 25.54 -32.46 -7.60
C GLN A 65 25.21 -31.65 -6.31
N THR A 66 26.05 -31.77 -5.30
CA THR A 66 25.91 -30.99 -4.06
C THR A 66 25.99 -29.47 -4.33
N ASP A 67 26.90 -29.05 -5.22
CA ASP A 67 27.02 -27.63 -5.58
C ASP A 67 25.82 -27.11 -6.36
N VAL A 68 25.22 -27.95 -7.22
CA VAL A 68 23.95 -27.63 -7.91
C VAL A 68 22.79 -27.50 -6.92
N ASP A 69 22.69 -28.42 -5.96
CA ASP A 69 21.66 -28.37 -4.92
C ASP A 69 21.82 -27.09 -4.08
N ALA A 70 23.05 -26.73 -3.70
CA ALA A 70 23.33 -25.49 -2.98
C ALA A 70 22.98 -24.23 -3.79
N ALA A 71 23.25 -24.23 -5.11
CA ALA A 71 22.84 -23.13 -5.99
C ALA A 71 21.30 -23.00 -6.06
N MET A 72 20.62 -24.13 -6.18
CA MET A 72 19.14 -24.15 -6.16
C MET A 72 18.58 -23.63 -4.84
N ASP A 73 19.18 -24.01 -3.70
CA ASP A 73 18.76 -23.52 -2.38
C ASP A 73 18.92 -22.00 -2.25
N VAL A 74 20.01 -21.43 -2.77
CA VAL A 74 20.21 -19.97 -2.80
C VAL A 74 19.09 -19.30 -3.60
N LEU A 75 18.79 -19.78 -4.81
CA LEU A 75 17.71 -19.24 -5.65
C LEU A 75 16.33 -19.36 -5.00
N LEU A 76 16.06 -20.50 -4.37
CA LEU A 76 14.80 -20.72 -3.65
C LEU A 76 14.66 -19.78 -2.46
N SER A 77 15.75 -19.51 -1.72
CA SER A 77 15.72 -18.57 -0.62
C SER A 77 15.46 -17.14 -1.10
N VAL A 78 16.12 -16.69 -2.17
CA VAL A 78 15.87 -15.38 -2.77
C VAL A 78 14.43 -15.26 -3.26
N ARG A 79 13.91 -16.30 -3.90
CA ARG A 79 12.50 -16.35 -4.34
C ARG A 79 11.53 -16.26 -3.17
N ALA A 80 11.83 -16.93 -2.06
CA ALA A 80 11.02 -16.85 -0.84
C ALA A 80 11.03 -15.44 -0.25
N ASP A 81 12.19 -14.78 -0.23
CA ASP A 81 12.33 -13.38 0.23
C ASP A 81 11.55 -12.40 -0.66
N VAL A 82 11.63 -12.56 -1.98
CA VAL A 82 10.83 -11.77 -2.92
C VAL A 82 9.33 -12.01 -2.70
N GLY A 83 8.93 -13.27 -2.52
CA GLY A 83 7.54 -13.62 -2.23
C GLY A 83 7.02 -13.01 -0.92
N SER A 84 7.87 -12.99 0.11
CA SER A 84 7.57 -12.34 1.39
C SER A 84 7.37 -10.82 1.22
N ARG A 85 8.24 -10.18 0.43
CA ARG A 85 8.13 -8.74 0.14
C ARG A 85 6.87 -8.39 -0.67
N LEU A 86 6.51 -9.23 -1.63
CA LEU A 86 5.26 -9.05 -2.40
C LEU A 86 4.03 -9.13 -1.49
N ARG A 87 3.97 -10.13 -0.59
CA ARG A 87 2.87 -10.21 0.39
C ARG A 87 2.79 -8.97 1.27
N ALA A 88 3.94 -8.44 1.71
CA ALA A 88 3.96 -7.23 2.52
C ALA A 88 3.44 -6.00 1.76
N VAL A 89 3.66 -5.92 0.45
CA VAL A 89 3.09 -4.87 -0.42
C VAL A 89 1.57 -5.05 -0.56
N ASP A 90 1.12 -6.27 -0.79
CA ASP A 90 -0.31 -6.56 -0.94
C ASP A 90 -1.07 -6.27 0.36
N GLU A 91 -0.53 -6.71 1.51
CA GLU A 91 -1.07 -6.37 2.83
C GLU A 91 -1.17 -4.84 3.04
N GLN A 92 -0.14 -4.10 2.64
CA GLN A 92 -0.17 -2.63 2.76
C GLN A 92 -1.22 -1.99 1.84
N ARG A 93 -1.43 -2.54 0.65
CA ARG A 93 -2.50 -2.09 -0.26
C ARG A 93 -3.89 -2.32 0.34
N ASP A 94 -4.11 -3.49 0.96
CA ASP A 94 -5.37 -3.81 1.62
C ASP A 94 -5.64 -2.87 2.80
N ILE A 95 -4.62 -2.57 3.61
CA ILE A 95 -4.70 -1.59 4.69
C ILE A 95 -5.05 -0.20 4.13
N ASN A 96 -4.38 0.24 3.08
CA ASN A 96 -4.64 1.56 2.47
C ASN A 96 -6.06 1.64 1.89
N THR A 97 -6.54 0.57 1.25
CA THR A 97 -7.91 0.49 0.72
C THR A 97 -8.94 0.55 1.85
N SER A 98 -8.72 -0.21 2.92
CA SER A 98 -9.59 -0.18 4.10
C SER A 98 -9.61 1.20 4.76
N PHE A 99 -8.46 1.86 4.84
CA PHE A 99 -8.35 3.21 5.38
C PHE A 99 -9.08 4.24 4.52
N SER A 100 -8.96 4.14 3.19
CA SER A 100 -9.72 5.00 2.26
C SER A 100 -11.23 4.84 2.45
N LEU A 101 -11.72 3.61 2.60
CA LEU A 101 -13.15 3.36 2.85
C LEU A 101 -13.64 3.96 4.17
N VAL A 102 -12.80 3.96 5.22
CA VAL A 102 -13.13 4.62 6.49
C VAL A 102 -13.22 6.12 6.31
N ILE A 103 -12.23 6.73 5.63
CA ILE A 103 -12.24 8.18 5.35
C ILE A 103 -13.47 8.56 4.51
N ASP A 104 -13.81 7.78 3.48
CA ASP A 104 -14.96 8.06 2.64
C ASP A 104 -16.27 8.02 3.44
N ARG A 105 -16.40 7.08 4.39
CA ARG A 105 -17.56 7.01 5.30
C ARG A 105 -17.61 8.21 6.24
N GLU A 106 -16.51 8.52 6.90
CA GLU A 106 -16.44 9.69 7.79
C GLU A 106 -16.73 10.99 7.03
N GLN A 107 -16.25 11.10 5.80
CA GLN A 107 -16.56 12.24 4.95
C GLN A 107 -18.04 12.29 4.57
N ALA A 108 -18.65 11.15 4.24
CA ALA A 108 -20.08 11.06 3.97
C ALA A 108 -20.89 11.45 5.21
N ASP A 109 -20.56 10.91 6.38
CA ASP A 109 -21.23 11.23 7.65
C ASP A 109 -21.15 12.73 8.02
N ILE A 110 -20.03 13.40 7.68
CA ILE A 110 -19.86 14.83 7.91
C ILE A 110 -20.59 15.69 6.86
N MET A 111 -20.62 15.22 5.59
CA MET A 111 -21.18 15.96 4.47
C MET A 111 -22.67 15.66 4.24
N ASP A 112 -23.16 14.50 4.68
CA ASP A 112 -24.57 14.15 4.54
C ASP A 112 -25.41 15.04 5.46
N LEU A 113 -26.18 15.91 4.80
CA LEU A 113 -27.19 16.71 5.48
C LEU A 113 -28.28 15.76 5.99
N ASP A 114 -28.60 15.83 7.29
CA ASP A 114 -29.82 15.19 7.79
C ASP A 114 -31.03 15.89 7.17
N TYR A 115 -31.48 15.33 6.04
CA TYR A 115 -32.62 15.86 5.29
C TYR A 115 -33.87 15.98 6.17
N THR A 116 -34.05 15.11 7.15
CA THR A 116 -35.19 15.12 8.06
C THR A 116 -35.14 16.36 8.95
N GLU A 117 -33.99 16.67 9.51
CA GLU A 117 -33.78 17.86 10.33
C GLU A 117 -33.85 19.12 9.48
N ALA A 118 -33.22 19.13 8.30
CA ALA A 118 -33.26 20.29 7.39
C ALA A 118 -34.67 20.63 6.93
N VAL A 119 -35.47 19.63 6.54
CA VAL A 119 -36.89 19.81 6.15
C VAL A 119 -37.72 20.27 7.34
N SER A 120 -37.48 19.73 8.54
CA SER A 120 -38.18 20.15 9.75
C SER A 120 -37.88 21.60 10.09
N ARG A 121 -36.62 22.02 10.05
CA ARG A 121 -36.23 23.43 10.25
C ARG A 121 -36.83 24.34 9.19
N PHE A 122 -36.79 23.95 7.92
CA PHE A 122 -37.39 24.71 6.82
C PHE A 122 -38.89 24.92 7.02
N ASN A 123 -39.63 23.87 7.40
CA ASN A 123 -41.05 23.97 7.68
C ASN A 123 -41.36 24.90 8.87
N LEU A 124 -40.56 24.86 9.92
CA LEU A 124 -40.69 25.77 11.07
C LEU A 124 -40.44 27.24 10.69
N GLU A 125 -39.42 27.50 9.87
CA GLU A 125 -39.11 28.84 9.37
C GLU A 125 -40.25 29.36 8.46
N LEU A 126 -40.78 28.50 7.58
CA LEU A 126 -41.90 28.85 6.70
C LEU A 126 -43.16 29.17 7.49
N LEU A 127 -43.43 28.40 8.55
CA LEU A 127 -44.55 28.68 9.46
C LEU A 127 -44.36 30.00 10.23
N ALA A 128 -43.13 30.31 10.68
CA ALA A 128 -42.79 31.55 11.35
C ALA A 128 -42.97 32.77 10.43
N ILE A 129 -42.58 32.65 9.14
CA ILE A 129 -42.81 33.70 8.13
C ILE A 129 -44.31 33.92 7.93
N GLN A 130 -45.11 32.87 7.74
CA GLN A 130 -46.56 32.96 7.55
C GLN A 130 -47.24 33.58 8.76
N ALA A 131 -46.81 33.22 9.99
CA ALA A 131 -47.33 33.82 11.22
C ALA A 131 -46.97 35.30 11.30
N SER A 132 -45.78 35.69 10.90
CA SER A 132 -45.32 37.08 10.87
C SER A 132 -46.13 37.93 9.86
N GLU A 133 -46.37 37.38 8.69
CA GLU A 133 -47.20 38.04 7.66
C GLU A 133 -48.63 38.25 8.15
N GLN A 134 -49.26 37.24 8.77
CA GLN A 134 -50.57 37.36 9.38
C GLN A 134 -50.62 38.38 10.52
N PHE A 135 -49.61 38.39 11.35
CA PHE A 135 -49.50 39.36 12.44
C PHE A 135 -49.36 40.79 11.89
N PHE A 136 -48.50 40.97 10.88
CA PHE A 136 -48.31 42.27 10.24
C PHE A 136 -49.64 42.79 9.59
N SER A 137 -50.34 41.90 8.87
CA SER A 137 -51.62 42.23 8.27
C SER A 137 -52.70 42.66 9.32
N LYS A 138 -52.73 41.97 10.48
CA LYS A 138 -53.62 42.33 11.60
C LYS A 138 -53.25 43.68 12.23
N VAL A 139 -51.96 43.93 12.44
CA VAL A 139 -51.47 45.21 13.01
C VAL A 139 -51.78 46.39 12.07
N GLN A 140 -51.58 46.23 10.77
CA GLN A 140 -51.96 47.25 9.78
C GLN A 140 -53.46 47.52 9.76
N GLY A 141 -54.27 46.48 9.85
CA GLY A 141 -55.72 46.63 9.91
C GLY A 141 -56.19 47.38 11.16
N LEU A 142 -55.58 47.12 12.32
CA LEU A 142 -55.88 47.83 13.55
C LEU A 142 -55.45 49.31 13.54
N SER A 143 -54.31 49.61 12.93
CA SER A 143 -53.79 50.97 12.76
C SER A 143 -54.68 51.86 11.88
N LEU A 144 -55.24 51.29 10.84
CA LEU A 144 -56.19 51.98 9.92
C LEU A 144 -57.52 52.29 10.61
N PHE A 145 -58.05 51.40 11.45
CA PHE A 145 -59.31 51.60 12.13
C PHE A 145 -59.20 52.64 13.30
N THR A 146 -58.05 52.74 13.95
CA THR A 146 -57.82 53.76 15.02
C THR A 146 -57.61 55.16 14.47
N PHE A 147 -57.29 55.32 13.17
CA PHE A 147 -57.08 56.64 12.57
C PHE A 147 -58.37 57.22 11.95
N ILE A 148 -59.43 56.43 11.74
CA ILE A 148 -60.69 56.85 11.14
C ILE A 148 -61.81 57.08 12.19
N SER A 149 -61.57 56.82 13.44
CA SER A 149 -62.44 57.12 14.57
C SER A 149 -62.05 58.40 15.27
#